data_a455e79d31c2d180dce239e7c7d838d4
#
_entry.id   a455e79d31c2d180dce239e7c7d838d4
#
_cell.length_a   1.000
_cell.length_b   1.000
_cell.length_c   1.000
_cell.angle_alpha   90.00
_cell.angle_beta   90.00
_cell.angle_gamma   90.00
#
_symmetry.space_group_name_H-M   'P 1'
#
loop_
_entity.id
_entity.type
_entity.pdbx_description
1 polymer ?
#
loop_
_entity_poly.entity_id
_entity_poly.type
_entity_poly.pdbx_seq_one_letter_code
_entity_poly.pdbx_strand_id
1 'polypeptide(L)'
;FLVTAPSMSPENAFKFPNGERHNITYSPAIDVEMIMSFYDACIKAGNIVNDDKQFLNSLEATVKQLPPIQISKRYGTIQEWIEDYEEVEPGHRHMSHLFGLHPANIINEQTPELFEAARKTLERRLQNGGGHTGWSRGWVINFYARLQDAEQAYQHVLALLQKSTFKNLFDNH
;
A
#
# COMPACT_ATOMS: atom_id res chain seq x y z
N PHE A 1 0.33 3.27 21.49
CA PHE A 1 1.21 3.29 20.31
C PHE A 1 1.27 4.71 19.72
N LEU A 2 2.28 4.98 18.86
CA LEU A 2 2.45 6.24 18.17
C LEU A 2 1.55 6.29 16.93
N VAL A 3 1.08 7.50 16.59
CA VAL A 3 0.21 7.75 15.44
C VAL A 3 0.69 8.95 14.64
N THR A 4 0.45 8.92 13.33
CA THR A 4 0.51 10.11 12.48
C THR A 4 -0.87 10.77 12.45
N ALA A 5 -0.95 12.08 12.73
CA ALA A 5 -2.22 12.80 12.75
C ALA A 5 -2.01 14.32 12.59
N PRO A 6 -2.86 15.01 11.79
CA PRO A 6 -3.82 14.43 10.85
C PRO A 6 -3.14 13.84 9.62
N SER A 7 -3.76 12.83 8.99
CA SER A 7 -3.26 12.22 7.76
C SER A 7 -4.41 11.74 6.88
N MET A 8 -4.08 11.16 5.72
CA MET A 8 -5.04 10.58 4.79
C MET A 8 -4.42 9.42 4.02
N SER A 9 -5.24 8.47 3.56
CA SER A 9 -4.81 7.52 2.53
C SER A 9 -5.04 8.13 1.14
N PRO A 10 -3.98 8.49 0.41
CA PRO A 10 -4.16 9.11 -0.89
C PRO A 10 -4.76 8.15 -1.92
N GLU A 11 -5.79 8.53 -2.61
CA GLU A 11 -6.67 9.71 -2.48
C GLU A 11 -8.08 9.27 -2.14
N ASN A 12 -8.25 8.03 -1.60
CA ASN A 12 -9.56 7.46 -1.32
C ASN A 12 -10.21 8.10 -0.08
N ALA A 13 -11.50 7.91 0.03
CA ALA A 13 -12.30 8.34 1.17
C ALA A 13 -13.04 7.15 1.77
N PHE A 14 -13.47 7.30 3.01
CA PHE A 14 -14.25 6.31 3.74
C PHE A 14 -15.60 6.87 4.17
N LYS A 15 -16.52 5.97 4.52
CA LYS A 15 -17.86 6.31 5.03
C LYS A 15 -17.98 5.94 6.50
N PHE A 16 -18.59 6.84 7.25
CA PHE A 16 -19.08 6.52 8.58
C PHE A 16 -20.44 5.80 8.51
N PRO A 17 -20.87 5.13 9.61
CA PRO A 17 -22.16 4.45 9.65
C PRO A 17 -23.37 5.36 9.39
N ASN A 18 -23.24 6.67 9.60
CA ASN A 18 -24.26 7.68 9.30
C ASN A 18 -24.28 8.11 7.81
N GLY A 19 -23.39 7.54 6.98
CA GLY A 19 -23.27 7.84 5.55
C GLY A 19 -22.37 9.02 5.19
N GLU A 20 -21.83 9.74 6.17
CA GLU A 20 -20.90 10.85 5.93
C GLU A 20 -19.57 10.31 5.36
N ARG A 21 -19.00 11.09 4.42
CA ARG A 21 -17.76 10.77 3.73
C ARG A 21 -16.62 11.61 4.28
N HIS A 22 -15.50 10.96 4.57
CA HIS A 22 -14.31 11.61 5.10
C HIS A 22 -13.05 11.02 4.45
N ASN A 23 -11.98 11.82 4.42
CA ASN A 23 -10.67 11.38 3.95
C ASN A 23 -9.56 11.67 4.98
N ILE A 24 -9.84 12.51 5.98
CA ILE A 24 -8.88 12.81 7.05
C ILE A 24 -9.02 11.76 8.16
N THR A 25 -7.90 11.20 8.55
CA THR A 25 -7.81 10.14 9.56
C THR A 25 -6.51 10.30 10.36
N TYR A 26 -6.14 9.27 11.10
CA TYR A 26 -4.83 9.10 11.71
C TYR A 26 -4.29 7.71 11.34
N SER A 27 -2.98 7.60 11.25
CA SER A 27 -2.25 6.36 10.94
C SER A 27 -2.91 5.47 9.85
N PRO A 28 -3.20 5.99 8.64
CA PRO A 28 -3.56 5.12 7.55
C PRO A 28 -2.42 4.14 7.27
N ALA A 29 -2.73 2.97 6.69
CA ALA A 29 -1.75 1.91 6.45
C ALA A 29 -0.49 2.40 5.73
N ILE A 30 -0.65 3.27 4.73
CA ILE A 30 0.50 3.83 3.99
C ILE A 30 1.50 4.54 4.88
N ASP A 31 1.05 5.34 5.86
CA ASP A 31 1.95 6.05 6.76
C ASP A 31 2.78 5.07 7.59
N VAL A 32 2.12 4.07 8.15
CA VAL A 32 2.76 3.02 8.95
C VAL A 32 3.79 2.27 8.12
N GLU A 33 3.40 1.84 6.93
CA GLU A 33 4.25 1.10 5.99
C GLU A 33 5.46 1.92 5.54
N MET A 34 5.27 3.22 5.25
CA MET A 34 6.35 4.12 4.88
C MET A 34 7.35 4.31 6.03
N ILE A 35 6.85 4.58 7.25
CA ILE A 35 7.72 4.78 8.42
C ILE A 35 8.49 3.50 8.73
N MET A 36 7.84 2.34 8.74
CA MET A 36 8.50 1.05 8.96
C MET A 36 9.61 0.80 7.94
N SER A 37 9.33 1.00 6.66
CA SER A 37 10.29 0.81 5.57
C SER A 37 11.44 1.79 5.65
N PHE A 38 11.16 3.06 5.92
CA PHE A 38 12.19 4.11 6.01
C PHE A 38 13.11 3.90 7.21
N TYR A 39 12.56 3.58 8.38
CA TYR A 39 13.36 3.36 9.58
C TYR A 39 14.19 2.07 9.48
N ASP A 40 13.66 1.01 8.89
CA ASP A 40 14.45 -0.20 8.58
C ASP A 40 15.65 0.12 7.68
N ALA A 41 15.44 0.92 6.63
CA ALA A 41 16.52 1.38 5.75
C ALA A 41 17.56 2.23 6.50
N CYS A 42 17.11 3.17 7.36
CA CYS A 42 18.01 3.99 8.18
C CYS A 42 18.83 3.13 9.15
N ILE A 43 18.20 2.17 9.83
CA ILE A 43 18.89 1.26 10.76
C ILE A 43 19.93 0.42 10.03
N LYS A 44 19.59 -0.15 8.88
CA LYS A 44 20.52 -0.93 8.06
C LYS A 44 21.71 -0.08 7.58
N ALA A 45 21.44 1.10 7.05
CA ALA A 45 22.47 2.03 6.60
C ALA A 45 23.37 2.48 7.76
N GLY A 46 22.79 2.88 8.88
CA GLY A 46 23.53 3.32 10.05
C GLY A 46 24.45 2.25 10.63
N ASN A 47 24.01 0.98 10.64
CA ASN A 47 24.85 -0.14 11.04
C ASN A 47 26.06 -0.36 10.09
N ILE A 48 25.88 -0.10 8.78
CA ILE A 48 26.99 -0.23 7.80
C ILE A 48 28.04 0.87 8.01
N VAL A 49 27.60 2.11 8.27
CA VAL A 49 28.52 3.25 8.47
C VAL A 49 28.99 3.41 9.90
N ASN A 50 28.57 2.54 10.82
CA ASN A 50 28.85 2.60 12.25
C ASN A 50 28.37 3.93 12.90
N ASP A 51 27.15 4.33 12.60
CA ASP A 51 26.53 5.53 13.14
C ASP A 51 26.18 5.38 14.64
N ASP A 52 25.68 6.45 15.26
CA ASP A 52 25.31 6.51 16.67
C ASP A 52 24.29 5.40 17.03
N LYS A 53 24.76 4.45 17.85
CA LYS A 53 23.93 3.33 18.32
C LYS A 53 22.72 3.79 19.12
N GLN A 54 22.81 4.90 19.87
CA GLN A 54 21.68 5.42 20.64
C GLN A 54 20.58 5.91 19.70
N PHE A 55 20.95 6.59 18.63
CA PHE A 55 20.03 7.00 17.58
C PHE A 55 19.36 5.79 16.91
N LEU A 56 20.14 4.80 16.47
CA LEU A 56 19.58 3.59 15.82
C LEU A 56 18.62 2.83 16.74
N ASN A 57 18.96 2.66 18.02
CA ASN A 57 18.08 2.04 19.00
C ASN A 57 16.78 2.84 19.20
N SER A 58 16.82 4.17 19.08
CA SER A 58 15.63 5.02 19.18
C SER A 58 14.68 4.79 18.00
N LEU A 59 15.20 4.57 16.78
CA LEU A 59 14.40 4.21 15.61
C LEU A 59 13.72 2.86 15.80
N GLU A 60 14.46 1.85 16.27
CA GLU A 60 13.88 0.54 16.57
C GLU A 60 12.77 0.60 17.62
N ALA A 61 12.98 1.38 18.67
CA ALA A 61 11.99 1.60 19.73
C ALA A 61 10.73 2.31 19.19
N THR A 62 10.91 3.22 18.26
CA THR A 62 9.80 3.94 17.60
C THR A 62 8.98 2.99 16.73
N VAL A 63 9.62 2.17 15.91
CA VAL A 63 8.91 1.18 15.05
C VAL A 63 8.04 0.25 15.89
N LYS A 64 8.52 -0.22 17.05
CA LYS A 64 7.75 -1.09 17.97
C LYS A 64 6.52 -0.40 18.58
N GLN A 65 6.41 0.91 18.49
CA GLN A 65 5.27 1.68 18.99
C GLN A 65 4.27 2.06 17.89
N LEU A 66 4.54 1.75 16.61
CA LEU A 66 3.58 1.96 15.54
C LEU A 66 2.43 0.95 15.63
N PRO A 67 1.22 1.31 15.16
CA PRO A 67 0.16 0.33 15.01
C PRO A 67 0.60 -0.76 14.00
N PRO A 68 0.15 -2.01 14.18
CA PRO A 68 0.44 -3.06 13.21
C PRO A 68 -0.32 -2.81 11.90
N ILE A 69 0.20 -3.34 10.79
CA ILE A 69 -0.57 -3.45 9.54
C ILE A 69 -1.73 -4.44 9.82
N GLN A 70 -2.94 -4.01 9.54
CA GLN A 70 -4.15 -4.75 9.87
C GLN A 70 -4.77 -5.41 8.64
N ILE A 71 -5.53 -6.49 8.88
CA ILE A 71 -6.35 -7.13 7.86
C ILE A 71 -7.81 -6.81 8.16
N SER A 72 -8.52 -6.27 7.16
CA SER A 72 -9.94 -5.99 7.24
C SER A 72 -10.72 -7.26 7.57
N LYS A 73 -11.49 -7.24 8.64
CA LYS A 73 -12.40 -8.35 9.00
C LYS A 73 -13.56 -8.47 8.03
N ARG A 74 -13.87 -7.40 7.33
CA ARG A 74 -14.98 -7.29 6.40
C ARG A 74 -14.65 -7.93 5.05
N TYR A 75 -13.42 -7.72 4.56
CA TYR A 75 -13.02 -8.10 3.21
C TYR A 75 -11.84 -9.07 3.16
N GLY A 76 -11.09 -9.22 4.24
CA GLY A 76 -9.85 -10.00 4.26
C GLY A 76 -8.70 -9.35 3.48
N THR A 77 -8.83 -8.06 3.16
CA THR A 77 -7.83 -7.23 2.47
C THR A 77 -6.90 -6.55 3.48
N ILE A 78 -5.81 -5.93 3.04
CA ILE A 78 -5.10 -4.96 3.89
C ILE A 78 -6.08 -3.84 4.25
N GLN A 79 -6.16 -3.51 5.53
CA GLN A 79 -7.03 -2.46 6.03
C GLN A 79 -6.41 -1.09 5.74
N GLU A 80 -7.10 -0.27 4.96
CA GLU A 80 -6.56 1.00 4.45
C GLU A 80 -6.46 2.08 5.52
N TRP A 81 -7.41 2.13 6.46
CA TRP A 81 -7.46 3.10 7.55
C TRP A 81 -7.32 2.40 8.90
N ILE A 82 -7.08 3.19 9.95
CA ILE A 82 -6.90 2.65 11.31
C ILE A 82 -8.12 1.85 11.80
N GLU A 83 -9.31 2.25 11.38
CA GLU A 83 -10.55 1.52 11.61
C GLU A 83 -11.01 0.86 10.29
N ASP A 84 -11.76 -0.24 10.40
CA ASP A 84 -12.26 -1.01 9.24
C ASP A 84 -13.48 -0.33 8.61
N TYR A 85 -13.26 0.88 8.07
CA TYR A 85 -14.29 1.67 7.40
C TYR A 85 -14.70 1.09 6.06
N GLU A 86 -15.89 1.48 5.58
CA GLU A 86 -16.32 1.22 4.22
C GLU A 86 -15.68 2.22 3.26
N GLU A 87 -15.12 1.72 2.17
CA GLU A 87 -14.54 2.54 1.11
C GLU A 87 -15.62 3.33 0.36
N VAL A 88 -15.35 4.59 0.03
CA VAL A 88 -16.22 5.35 -0.89
C VAL A 88 -16.07 4.83 -2.32
N GLU A 89 -14.84 4.50 -2.72
CA GLU A 89 -14.52 4.03 -4.07
C GLU A 89 -13.70 2.72 -4.00
N PRO A 90 -14.37 1.56 -3.99
CA PRO A 90 -13.69 0.26 -3.92
C PRO A 90 -12.73 -0.01 -5.09
N GLY A 91 -12.94 0.64 -6.23
CA GLY A 91 -12.08 0.56 -7.43
C GLY A 91 -11.15 1.75 -7.60
N HIS A 92 -10.84 2.48 -6.54
CA HIS A 92 -9.96 3.65 -6.62
C HIS A 92 -8.62 3.31 -7.28
N ARG A 93 -8.14 4.19 -8.16
CA ARG A 93 -6.89 3.98 -8.92
C ARG A 93 -5.64 3.93 -8.04
N HIS A 94 -5.65 4.59 -6.88
CA HIS A 94 -4.58 4.51 -5.90
C HIS A 94 -4.79 3.32 -4.96
N MET A 95 -3.71 2.59 -4.70
CA MET A 95 -3.68 1.44 -3.80
C MET A 95 -2.63 1.67 -2.73
N SER A 96 -2.76 2.81 -2.02
CA SER A 96 -1.76 3.34 -1.10
C SER A 96 -1.40 2.37 0.02
N HIS A 97 -2.37 1.59 0.50
CA HIS A 97 -2.22 0.55 1.51
C HIS A 97 -1.57 -0.75 0.99
N LEU A 98 -1.04 -0.75 -0.23
CA LEU A 98 -0.15 -1.78 -0.77
C LEU A 98 1.30 -1.29 -0.88
N PHE A 99 1.64 -0.13 -0.32
CA PHE A 99 3.02 0.36 -0.27
C PHE A 99 3.97 -0.66 0.37
N GLY A 100 3.51 -1.37 1.38
CA GLY A 100 4.26 -2.42 2.06
C GLY A 100 4.63 -3.62 1.18
N LEU A 101 3.82 -3.90 0.15
CA LEU A 101 4.12 -4.90 -0.88
C LEU A 101 5.07 -4.34 -1.95
N HIS A 102 4.79 -3.14 -2.47
CA HIS A 102 5.61 -2.41 -3.43
C HIS A 102 5.36 -0.90 -3.28
N PRO A 103 6.41 -0.05 -3.22
CA PRO A 103 7.84 -0.33 -3.45
C PRO A 103 8.58 -0.92 -2.24
N ALA A 104 8.02 -0.87 -1.03
CA ALA A 104 8.64 -1.53 0.12
C ALA A 104 8.63 -3.07 -0.03
N ASN A 105 9.14 -3.76 0.96
CA ASN A 105 9.16 -5.22 1.00
C ASN A 105 8.83 -5.74 2.41
N ILE A 106 7.90 -5.05 3.08
CA ILE A 106 7.43 -5.41 4.42
C ILE A 106 6.42 -6.55 4.31
N ILE A 107 5.58 -6.49 3.27
CA ILE A 107 4.61 -7.53 2.92
C ILE A 107 5.27 -8.42 1.86
N ASN A 108 5.54 -9.66 2.22
CA ASN A 108 6.22 -10.64 1.38
C ASN A 108 5.90 -12.08 1.83
N GLU A 109 6.54 -13.08 1.25
CA GLU A 109 6.34 -14.50 1.57
C GLU A 109 6.62 -14.87 3.04
N GLN A 110 7.42 -14.05 3.75
CA GLN A 110 7.70 -14.24 5.18
C GLN A 110 6.55 -13.70 6.08
N THR A 111 5.60 -12.99 5.48
CA THR A 111 4.39 -12.48 6.13
C THR A 111 3.14 -13.01 5.41
N PRO A 112 2.90 -14.35 5.42
CA PRO A 112 1.96 -15.01 4.52
C PRO A 112 0.52 -14.50 4.66
N GLU A 113 0.06 -14.14 5.85
CA GLU A 113 -1.28 -13.60 6.06
C GLU A 113 -1.45 -12.22 5.41
N LEU A 114 -0.47 -11.32 5.59
CA LEU A 114 -0.46 -10.01 4.95
C LEU A 114 -0.27 -10.14 3.42
N PHE A 115 0.54 -11.09 2.99
CA PHE A 115 0.78 -11.35 1.57
C PHE A 115 -0.50 -11.78 0.85
N GLU A 116 -1.27 -12.68 1.46
CA GLU A 116 -2.57 -13.09 0.94
C GLU A 116 -3.60 -11.94 1.02
N ALA A 117 -3.61 -11.16 2.10
CA ALA A 117 -4.47 -9.99 2.21
C ALA A 117 -4.14 -8.93 1.16
N ALA A 118 -2.87 -8.74 0.81
CA ALA A 118 -2.45 -7.85 -0.27
C ALA A 118 -2.94 -8.33 -1.65
N ARG A 119 -2.92 -9.64 -1.91
CA ARG A 119 -3.51 -10.23 -3.12
C ARG A 119 -5.01 -9.92 -3.20
N LYS A 120 -5.75 -10.16 -2.14
CA LYS A 120 -7.18 -9.85 -2.06
C LYS A 120 -7.48 -8.37 -2.23
N THR A 121 -6.60 -7.51 -1.70
CA THR A 121 -6.71 -6.06 -1.90
C THR A 121 -6.64 -5.69 -3.38
N LEU A 122 -5.61 -6.19 -4.07
CA LEU A 122 -5.42 -5.94 -5.50
C LEU A 122 -6.60 -6.45 -6.33
N GLU A 123 -7.02 -7.69 -6.10
CA GLU A 123 -8.15 -8.30 -6.78
C GLU A 123 -9.44 -7.50 -6.56
N ARG A 124 -9.73 -7.10 -5.32
CA ARG A 124 -10.89 -6.27 -4.99
C ARG A 124 -10.87 -4.93 -5.75
N ARG A 125 -9.73 -4.23 -5.78
CA ARG A 125 -9.57 -2.98 -6.55
C ARG A 125 -9.87 -3.21 -8.03
N LEU A 126 -9.29 -4.23 -8.63
CA LEU A 126 -9.47 -4.56 -10.05
C LEU A 126 -10.91 -4.98 -10.39
N GLN A 127 -11.55 -5.79 -9.56
CA GLN A 127 -12.96 -6.19 -9.72
C GLN A 127 -13.93 -5.02 -9.69
N ASN A 128 -13.57 -3.93 -9.03
CA ASN A 128 -14.36 -2.71 -8.96
C ASN A 128 -13.88 -1.61 -9.93
N GLY A 129 -13.08 -1.96 -10.95
CA GLY A 129 -12.67 -1.05 -12.02
C GLY A 129 -11.35 -0.32 -11.80
N GLY A 130 -10.58 -0.67 -10.78
CA GLY A 130 -9.25 -0.11 -10.54
C GLY A 130 -8.24 -0.47 -11.63
N GLY A 131 -7.09 0.22 -11.64
CA GLY A 131 -6.04 -0.02 -12.65
C GLY A 131 -6.38 0.50 -14.05
N HIS A 132 -7.29 1.46 -14.17
CA HIS A 132 -7.79 1.95 -15.46
C HIS A 132 -6.90 3.03 -16.09
N THR A 133 -6.03 3.72 -15.34
CA THR A 133 -5.06 4.67 -15.88
C THR A 133 -3.72 3.99 -16.15
N GLY A 134 -2.89 4.58 -17.02
CA GLY A 134 -1.54 4.05 -17.29
C GLY A 134 -0.68 4.02 -16.04
N TRP A 135 -0.69 5.08 -15.25
CA TRP A 135 0.02 5.15 -13.97
C TRP A 135 -0.42 4.03 -13.00
N SER A 136 -1.72 3.88 -12.76
CA SER A 136 -2.22 2.85 -11.84
C SER A 136 -1.97 1.43 -12.34
N ARG A 137 -1.99 1.24 -13.66
CA ARG A 137 -1.68 -0.05 -14.26
C ARG A 137 -0.21 -0.43 -14.10
N GLY A 138 0.70 0.55 -14.17
CA GLY A 138 2.11 0.34 -13.83
C GLY A 138 2.30 -0.18 -12.41
N TRP A 139 1.54 0.34 -11.45
CA TRP A 139 1.53 -0.18 -10.07
C TRP A 139 0.99 -1.62 -10.00
N VAL A 140 -0.11 -1.92 -10.69
CA VAL A 140 -0.69 -3.27 -10.74
C VAL A 140 0.31 -4.29 -11.27
N ILE A 141 1.07 -3.96 -12.33
CA ILE A 141 2.14 -4.82 -12.85
C ILE A 141 3.16 -5.14 -11.77
N ASN A 142 3.63 -4.12 -11.03
CA ASN A 142 4.59 -4.30 -9.95
C ASN A 142 4.01 -5.11 -8.79
N PHE A 143 2.75 -4.90 -8.43
CA PHE A 143 2.09 -5.70 -7.39
C PHE A 143 2.02 -7.18 -7.76
N TYR A 144 1.59 -7.51 -8.98
CA TYR A 144 1.57 -8.91 -9.42
C TYR A 144 2.97 -9.52 -9.52
N ALA A 145 3.97 -8.76 -9.95
CA ALA A 145 5.36 -9.22 -9.92
C ALA A 145 5.83 -9.54 -8.50
N ARG A 146 5.48 -8.70 -7.51
CA ARG A 146 5.77 -8.97 -6.10
C ARG A 146 4.99 -10.14 -5.53
N LEU A 147 3.75 -10.35 -5.98
CA LEU A 147 2.92 -11.49 -5.64
C LEU A 147 3.32 -12.76 -6.39
N GLN A 148 4.37 -12.73 -7.20
CA GLN A 148 4.90 -13.84 -8.01
C GLN A 148 3.90 -14.42 -9.01
N ASP A 149 2.95 -13.60 -9.45
CA ASP A 149 1.98 -13.95 -10.48
C ASP A 149 2.42 -13.39 -11.84
N ALA A 150 3.33 -14.10 -12.48
CA ALA A 150 3.93 -13.68 -13.74
C ALA A 150 2.90 -13.55 -14.87
N GLU A 151 1.88 -14.40 -14.90
CA GLU A 151 0.84 -14.36 -15.93
C GLU A 151 0.01 -13.08 -15.81
N GLN A 152 -0.48 -12.75 -14.61
CA GLN A 152 -1.22 -11.51 -14.39
C GLN A 152 -0.35 -10.27 -14.64
N ALA A 153 0.91 -10.28 -14.19
CA ALA A 153 1.83 -9.19 -14.49
C ALA A 153 1.96 -8.97 -16.00
N TYR A 154 2.15 -10.03 -16.78
CA TYR A 154 2.25 -9.96 -18.24
C TYR A 154 0.96 -9.47 -18.90
N GLN A 155 -0.21 -9.96 -18.49
CA GLN A 155 -1.49 -9.49 -19.02
C GLN A 155 -1.70 -7.99 -18.77
N HIS A 156 -1.25 -7.49 -17.62
CA HIS A 156 -1.32 -6.05 -17.33
C HIS A 156 -0.29 -5.23 -18.13
N VAL A 157 0.88 -5.78 -18.49
CA VAL A 157 1.82 -5.14 -19.44
C VAL A 157 1.14 -5.00 -20.82
N LEU A 158 0.54 -6.06 -21.33
CA LEU A 158 -0.19 -6.02 -22.60
C LEU A 158 -1.33 -4.99 -22.56
N ALA A 159 -2.10 -4.97 -21.48
CA ALA A 159 -3.19 -4.02 -21.30
C ALA A 159 -2.69 -2.56 -21.21
N LEU A 160 -1.54 -2.30 -20.58
CA LEU A 160 -0.89 -0.99 -20.55
C LEU A 160 -0.59 -0.50 -21.99
N LEU A 161 0.07 -1.35 -22.78
CA LEU A 161 0.45 -1.02 -24.16
C LEU A 161 -0.77 -0.84 -25.07
N GLN A 162 -1.80 -1.66 -24.91
CA GLN A 162 -2.98 -1.64 -25.78
C GLN A 162 -3.99 -0.55 -25.45
N LYS A 163 -4.15 -0.20 -24.18
CA LYS A 163 -5.26 0.64 -23.69
C LYS A 163 -4.82 1.99 -23.16
N SER A 164 -3.61 2.08 -22.63
CA SER A 164 -3.16 3.27 -21.90
C SER A 164 -1.97 3.96 -22.54
N THR A 165 -1.38 3.41 -23.60
CA THR A 165 -0.22 3.99 -24.27
C THR A 165 -0.63 4.65 -25.58
N PHE A 166 -0.29 5.93 -25.75
CA PHE A 166 -0.49 6.66 -26.99
C PHE A 166 0.61 6.34 -28.01
N LYS A 167 0.40 6.71 -29.28
CA LYS A 167 1.36 6.48 -30.38
C LYS A 167 2.74 7.10 -30.14
N ASN A 168 2.83 8.14 -29.34
CA ASN A 168 4.07 8.82 -28.94
C ASN A 168 4.71 8.19 -27.67
N LEU A 169 4.22 7.07 -27.22
CA LEU A 169 4.65 6.30 -26.04
C LEU A 169 4.38 6.97 -24.68
N PHE A 170 3.65 8.07 -24.64
CA PHE A 170 3.09 8.57 -23.38
C PHE A 170 1.84 7.75 -22.98
N ASP A 171 1.49 7.77 -21.72
CA ASP A 171 0.29 7.11 -21.24
C ASP A 171 -0.89 8.07 -21.01
N ASN A 172 -2.05 7.50 -20.81
CA ASN A 172 -3.29 8.24 -20.53
C ASN A 172 -3.50 8.29 -19.01
N HIS A 173 -2.77 9.06 -18.31
CA HIS A 173 -3.05 9.22 -16.87
C HIS A 173 -4.37 9.90 -16.61
#